data_bc9e0a4acf1022c848c25bd81f9acb49
#
_entry.id   bc9e0a4acf1022c848c25bd81f9acb49
#
_cell.length_a   1.000
_cell.length_b   1.000
_cell.length_c   1.000
_cell.angle_alpha   90.00
_cell.angle_beta   90.00
_cell.angle_gamma   90.00
#
_symmetry.space_group_name_H-M   'P 1'
#
loop_
_entity.id
_entity.type
_entity.pdbx_description
1 polymer ?
#
loop_
_entity_poly.entity_id
_entity_poly.type
_entity_poly.pdbx_seq_one_letter_code
_entity_poly.pdbx_strand_id
1 'polypeptide(L)'
;MQKCILIRTYRDEDKLFCKKLLEASVMNQLNHTYIGFLLGLNIMRIVNILSIVLMSLLMYTGIHKIYCIIVIFIPEIILYISLYAKFLYEARIVGNEADEISRIYTLDNSSCFWIAEAYEDFSLNNQVQNQQYVFMTEEEMNVCNIDFSNHNKKIVGIMSVCKSNWQPRLAWIKTFYVQKKYTRKGIGSNLLKQALQFADENGILYIKAIVSEFQKHIMYFYNTKNLSVNVIHDKSFLISVTLYEYIFRISDSH
;
A
#
# COMPACT_ATOMS: atom_id res chain seq x y z
N MET A 1 23.50 6.61 18.58
CA MET A 1 22.22 7.28 18.90
C MET A 1 21.04 6.44 18.40
N GLN A 2 19.93 6.50 19.06
CA GLN A 2 18.81 5.59 18.87
C GLN A 2 17.89 6.17 17.79
N LYS A 3 17.63 5.41 16.72
CA LYS A 3 16.69 5.82 15.66
C LYS A 3 15.27 5.77 16.19
N CYS A 4 14.52 6.84 16.02
CA CYS A 4 13.14 6.95 16.51
C CYS A 4 12.15 6.99 15.36
N ILE A 5 10.97 6.38 15.57
CA ILE A 5 9.80 6.53 14.71
C ILE A 5 8.67 7.13 15.55
N LEU A 6 8.27 8.34 15.19
CA LEU A 6 7.11 9.00 15.76
C LEU A 6 5.86 8.63 14.94
N ILE A 7 4.82 8.16 15.62
CA ILE A 7 3.50 7.99 15.02
C ILE A 7 2.60 9.11 15.52
N ARG A 8 2.13 9.92 14.61
CA ARG A 8 1.26 11.07 14.89
C ARG A 8 0.15 11.23 13.85
N THR A 9 -0.81 12.05 14.17
CA THR A 9 -1.84 12.46 13.22
C THR A 9 -1.27 13.37 12.12
N TYR A 10 -1.96 13.38 10.98
CA TYR A 10 -1.64 14.24 9.85
C TYR A 10 -1.74 15.72 10.21
N ARG A 11 -0.87 16.54 9.60
CA ARG A 11 -0.91 18.02 9.64
C ARG A 11 -0.80 18.57 8.23
N ASP A 12 -1.31 19.77 8.00
CA ASP A 12 -1.31 20.40 6.66
C ASP A 12 0.08 20.53 6.04
N GLU A 13 1.10 20.71 6.87
CA GLU A 13 2.51 20.75 6.44
C GLU A 13 3.00 19.43 5.79
N ASP A 14 2.33 18.31 6.09
CA ASP A 14 2.68 16.98 5.59
C ASP A 14 2.11 16.69 4.19
N LYS A 15 1.23 17.55 3.68
CA LYS A 15 0.45 17.36 2.46
C LYS A 15 1.29 16.88 1.27
N LEU A 16 2.41 17.56 1.00
CA LEU A 16 3.27 17.23 -0.14
C LEU A 16 3.90 15.85 -0.02
N PHE A 17 4.31 15.50 1.20
CA PHE A 17 4.93 14.19 1.47
C PHE A 17 3.88 13.07 1.43
N CYS A 18 2.71 13.30 2.02
CA CYS A 18 1.59 12.36 1.97
C CYS A 18 1.13 12.10 0.54
N LYS A 19 1.02 13.15 -0.30
CA LYS A 19 0.71 13.00 -1.73
C LYS A 19 1.67 12.04 -2.42
N LYS A 20 2.98 12.24 -2.25
CA LYS A 20 4.02 11.36 -2.82
C LYS A 20 3.91 9.92 -2.31
N LEU A 21 3.58 9.72 -1.03
CA LEU A 21 3.41 8.38 -0.47
C LEU A 21 2.13 7.70 -0.98
N LEU A 22 1.05 8.44 -1.13
CA LEU A 22 -0.20 7.97 -1.71
C LEU A 22 0.02 7.51 -3.16
N GLU A 23 0.63 8.35 -3.99
CA GLU A 23 0.99 7.99 -5.37
C GLU A 23 1.91 6.75 -5.41
N ALA A 24 2.93 6.72 -4.54
CA ALA A 24 3.85 5.59 -4.45
C ALA A 24 3.15 4.30 -3.97
N SER A 25 2.13 4.38 -3.12
CA SER A 25 1.37 3.22 -2.64
C SER A 25 0.65 2.50 -3.78
N VAL A 26 0.13 3.26 -4.74
CA VAL A 26 -0.52 2.74 -5.94
C VAL A 26 0.53 2.18 -6.91
N MET A 27 1.53 2.99 -7.27
CA MET A 27 2.55 2.60 -8.25
C MET A 27 3.38 1.38 -7.83
N ASN A 28 3.58 1.17 -6.53
CA ASN A 28 4.33 0.02 -6.01
C ASN A 28 3.63 -1.34 -6.31
N GLN A 29 2.35 -1.32 -6.64
CA GLN A 29 1.57 -2.52 -6.97
C GLN A 29 1.72 -2.92 -8.45
N LEU A 30 2.16 -2.02 -9.33
CA LEU A 30 2.22 -2.22 -10.78
C LEU A 30 2.95 -3.51 -11.17
N ASN A 31 4.18 -3.70 -10.69
CA ASN A 31 5.00 -4.85 -11.09
C ASN A 31 4.39 -6.18 -10.60
N HIS A 32 3.82 -6.21 -9.40
CA HIS A 32 3.17 -7.40 -8.87
C HIS A 32 1.90 -7.75 -9.65
N THR A 33 1.12 -6.74 -10.00
CA THR A 33 -0.09 -6.91 -10.83
C THR A 33 0.27 -7.34 -12.24
N TYR A 34 1.31 -6.74 -12.85
CA TYR A 34 1.79 -7.14 -14.17
C TYR A 34 2.21 -8.62 -14.21
N ILE A 35 3.04 -9.05 -13.26
CA ILE A 35 3.47 -10.45 -13.17
C ILE A 35 2.26 -11.36 -12.91
N GLY A 36 1.34 -10.95 -12.04
CA GLY A 36 0.12 -11.69 -11.76
C GLY A 36 -0.75 -11.87 -13.00
N PHE A 37 -0.92 -10.84 -13.81
CA PHE A 37 -1.69 -10.89 -15.05
C PHE A 37 -0.98 -11.73 -16.12
N LEU A 38 0.33 -11.57 -16.25
CA LEU A 38 1.12 -12.32 -17.22
C LEU A 38 1.02 -13.85 -16.98
N LEU A 39 1.09 -14.26 -15.70
CA LEU A 39 1.11 -15.68 -15.33
C LEU A 39 -0.27 -16.25 -15.03
N GLY A 40 -1.20 -15.44 -14.52
CA GLY A 40 -2.48 -15.88 -14.00
C GLY A 40 -3.62 -15.85 -15.01
N LEU A 41 -3.62 -14.91 -15.96
CA LEU A 41 -4.71 -14.76 -16.89
C LEU A 41 -4.68 -15.80 -18.02
N ASN A 42 -5.76 -16.54 -18.16
CA ASN A 42 -5.92 -17.50 -19.26
C ASN A 42 -5.82 -16.82 -20.64
N ILE A 43 -6.32 -15.59 -20.76
CA ILE A 43 -6.23 -14.82 -22.00
C ILE A 43 -4.79 -14.54 -22.40
N MET A 44 -3.91 -14.20 -21.45
CA MET A 44 -2.49 -13.99 -21.73
C MET A 44 -1.81 -15.27 -22.19
N ARG A 45 -2.17 -16.42 -21.62
CA ARG A 45 -1.67 -17.73 -22.09
C ARG A 45 -2.07 -17.99 -23.54
N ILE A 46 -3.33 -17.72 -23.90
CA ILE A 46 -3.81 -17.87 -25.29
C ILE A 46 -3.06 -16.92 -26.23
N VAL A 47 -2.93 -15.65 -25.84
CA VAL A 47 -2.21 -14.63 -26.65
C VAL A 47 -0.76 -15.03 -26.85
N ASN A 48 -0.07 -15.53 -25.81
CA ASN A 48 1.32 -15.99 -25.92
C ASN A 48 1.45 -17.21 -26.85
N ILE A 49 0.51 -18.18 -26.77
CA ILE A 49 0.48 -19.31 -27.70
C ILE A 49 0.30 -18.83 -29.14
N LEU A 50 -0.65 -17.92 -29.39
CA LEU A 50 -0.87 -17.34 -30.72
C LEU A 50 0.36 -16.59 -31.23
N SER A 51 1.07 -15.86 -30.37
CA SER A 51 2.31 -15.16 -30.72
C SER A 51 3.43 -16.13 -31.13
N ILE A 52 3.55 -17.29 -30.44
CA ILE A 52 4.51 -18.35 -30.80
C ILE A 52 4.15 -18.96 -32.14
N VAL A 53 2.87 -19.24 -32.42
CA VAL A 53 2.41 -19.75 -33.70
C VAL A 53 2.71 -18.75 -34.82
N LEU A 54 2.40 -17.46 -34.59
CA LEU A 54 2.69 -16.40 -35.54
C LEU A 54 4.19 -16.27 -35.83
N MET A 55 5.02 -16.33 -34.77
CA MET A 55 6.49 -16.34 -34.92
C MET A 55 6.94 -17.50 -35.82
N SER A 56 6.41 -18.70 -35.58
CA SER A 56 6.78 -19.89 -36.38
C SER A 56 6.41 -19.72 -37.85
N LEU A 57 5.23 -19.15 -38.15
CA LEU A 57 4.80 -18.85 -39.52
C LEU A 57 5.70 -17.80 -40.21
N LEU A 58 6.07 -16.74 -39.50
CA LEU A 58 6.97 -15.70 -40.01
C LEU A 58 8.37 -16.28 -40.29
N MET A 59 8.86 -17.18 -39.45
CA MET A 59 10.14 -17.87 -39.73
C MET A 59 10.07 -18.74 -40.97
N TYR A 60 8.93 -19.41 -41.21
CA TYR A 60 8.72 -20.23 -42.41
C TYR A 60 8.71 -19.38 -43.69
N THR A 61 8.21 -18.13 -43.66
CA THR A 61 8.21 -17.20 -44.80
C THR A 61 9.60 -16.58 -45.08
N GLY A 62 10.63 -16.94 -44.30
CA GLY A 62 12.00 -16.47 -44.52
C GLY A 62 12.30 -15.08 -43.96
N ILE A 63 11.42 -14.56 -43.11
CA ILE A 63 11.65 -13.28 -42.43
C ILE A 63 12.80 -13.43 -41.43
N HIS A 64 13.63 -12.40 -41.31
CA HIS A 64 14.81 -12.41 -40.47
C HIS A 64 14.45 -12.72 -39.01
N LYS A 65 15.18 -13.66 -38.38
CA LYS A 65 14.86 -14.22 -37.05
C LYS A 65 14.65 -13.18 -35.95
N ILE A 66 15.34 -12.05 -36.00
CA ILE A 66 15.21 -10.95 -35.03
C ILE A 66 13.79 -10.39 -34.99
N TYR A 67 13.16 -10.16 -36.17
CA TYR A 67 11.80 -9.63 -36.22
C TYR A 67 10.79 -10.65 -35.69
N CYS A 68 11.02 -11.94 -35.98
CA CYS A 68 10.17 -13.02 -35.46
C CYS A 68 10.18 -13.09 -33.93
N ILE A 69 11.35 -12.89 -33.30
CA ILE A 69 11.48 -12.88 -31.83
C ILE A 69 10.74 -11.67 -31.21
N ILE A 70 10.82 -10.50 -31.84
CA ILE A 70 10.16 -9.28 -31.35
C ILE A 70 8.64 -9.50 -31.21
N VAL A 71 8.02 -10.27 -32.12
CA VAL A 71 6.56 -10.53 -32.12
C VAL A 71 6.08 -11.14 -30.81
N ILE A 72 6.90 -11.97 -30.14
CA ILE A 72 6.54 -12.58 -28.85
C ILE A 72 6.39 -11.54 -27.74
N PHE A 73 7.24 -10.49 -27.75
CA PHE A 73 7.24 -9.48 -26.68
C PHE A 73 6.18 -8.39 -26.86
N ILE A 74 5.59 -8.26 -28.06
CA ILE A 74 4.60 -7.20 -28.32
C ILE A 74 3.41 -7.25 -27.35
N PRO A 75 2.74 -8.38 -27.09
CA PRO A 75 1.60 -8.43 -26.18
C PRO A 75 1.99 -8.09 -24.73
N GLU A 76 3.18 -8.51 -24.31
CA GLU A 76 3.70 -8.26 -22.96
C GLU A 76 3.98 -6.77 -22.75
N ILE A 77 4.57 -6.12 -23.75
CA ILE A 77 4.83 -4.67 -23.74
C ILE A 77 3.51 -3.89 -23.73
N ILE A 78 2.54 -4.28 -24.54
CA ILE A 78 1.21 -3.64 -24.59
C ILE A 78 0.53 -3.77 -23.22
N LEU A 79 0.56 -4.96 -22.61
CA LEU A 79 0.00 -5.19 -21.27
C LEU A 79 0.69 -4.27 -20.25
N TYR A 80 2.02 -4.21 -20.25
CA TYR A 80 2.77 -3.38 -19.31
C TYR A 80 2.43 -1.90 -19.47
N ILE A 81 2.42 -1.37 -20.70
CA ILE A 81 2.09 0.03 -20.98
C ILE A 81 0.65 0.35 -20.56
N SER A 82 -0.29 -0.56 -20.84
CA SER A 82 -1.70 -0.38 -20.47
C SER A 82 -1.88 -0.35 -18.94
N LEU A 83 -1.23 -1.26 -18.22
CA LEU A 83 -1.23 -1.26 -16.76
C LEU A 83 -0.54 -0.02 -16.20
N TYR A 84 0.61 0.36 -16.74
CA TYR A 84 1.33 1.56 -16.32
C TYR A 84 0.46 2.81 -16.45
N ALA A 85 -0.21 2.99 -17.59
CA ALA A 85 -1.11 4.13 -17.81
C ALA A 85 -2.29 4.11 -16.82
N LYS A 86 -2.90 2.94 -16.57
CA LYS A 86 -3.95 2.77 -15.57
C LYS A 86 -3.48 3.14 -14.17
N PHE A 87 -2.37 2.57 -13.71
CA PHE A 87 -1.83 2.83 -12.38
C PHE A 87 -1.39 4.28 -12.20
N LEU A 88 -0.83 4.90 -13.26
CA LEU A 88 -0.49 6.32 -13.24
C LEU A 88 -1.73 7.21 -13.09
N TYR A 89 -2.82 6.86 -13.77
CA TYR A 89 -4.09 7.57 -13.64
C TYR A 89 -4.66 7.42 -12.21
N GLU A 90 -4.72 6.20 -11.69
CA GLU A 90 -5.16 5.91 -10.31
C GLU A 90 -4.27 6.61 -9.27
N ALA A 91 -2.95 6.61 -9.45
CA ALA A 91 -2.01 7.30 -8.57
C ALA A 91 -2.28 8.80 -8.52
N ARG A 92 -2.59 9.43 -9.66
CA ARG A 92 -2.96 10.86 -9.71
C ARG A 92 -4.27 11.14 -8.97
N ILE A 93 -5.29 10.28 -9.12
CA ILE A 93 -6.56 10.42 -8.40
C ILE A 93 -6.31 10.35 -6.89
N VAL A 94 -5.65 9.29 -6.44
CA VAL A 94 -5.33 9.08 -5.01
C VAL A 94 -4.39 10.18 -4.49
N GLY A 95 -3.45 10.65 -5.30
CA GLY A 95 -2.60 11.78 -4.95
C GLY A 95 -3.38 13.09 -4.77
N ASN A 96 -4.44 13.31 -5.55
CA ASN A 96 -5.30 14.48 -5.38
C ASN A 96 -6.18 14.38 -4.12
N GLU A 97 -6.49 13.17 -3.63
CA GLU A 97 -7.16 13.00 -2.32
C GLU A 97 -6.33 13.59 -1.17
N ALA A 98 -5.00 13.75 -1.35
CA ALA A 98 -4.15 14.45 -0.37
C ALA A 98 -4.60 15.91 -0.14
N ASP A 99 -5.21 16.54 -1.12
CA ASP A 99 -5.75 17.91 -1.00
C ASP A 99 -6.98 17.98 -0.09
N GLU A 100 -7.64 16.85 0.12
CA GLU A 100 -8.85 16.72 0.92
C GLU A 100 -8.63 16.05 2.30
N ILE A 101 -7.39 15.62 2.61
CA ILE A 101 -7.10 14.90 3.87
C ILE A 101 -7.57 15.71 5.08
N SER A 102 -7.21 17.00 5.16
CA SER A 102 -7.65 17.86 6.27
C SER A 102 -9.17 17.93 6.38
N ARG A 103 -9.87 18.03 5.25
CA ARG A 103 -11.34 18.11 5.25
C ARG A 103 -11.98 16.78 5.69
N ILE A 104 -11.43 15.64 5.24
CA ILE A 104 -12.04 14.33 5.50
C ILE A 104 -11.75 13.84 6.91
N TYR A 105 -10.53 14.09 7.41
CA TYR A 105 -10.03 13.45 8.64
C TYR A 105 -9.95 14.39 9.86
N THR A 106 -10.16 15.72 9.70
CA THR A 106 -10.14 16.66 10.82
C THR A 106 -11.52 17.16 11.23
N LEU A 107 -12.53 17.10 10.35
CA LEU A 107 -13.86 17.66 10.61
C LEU A 107 -14.75 16.77 11.47
N ASP A 108 -14.47 15.47 11.55
CA ASP A 108 -15.29 14.51 12.27
C ASP A 108 -14.39 13.51 12.99
N ASN A 109 -14.61 13.31 14.30
CA ASN A 109 -13.90 12.32 15.11
C ASN A 109 -14.12 10.85 14.66
N SER A 110 -14.78 10.66 13.53
CA SER A 110 -15.10 9.34 12.97
C SER A 110 -14.07 8.78 12.01
N SER A 111 -13.07 9.58 11.63
CA SER A 111 -12.03 9.20 10.66
C SER A 111 -10.69 9.77 11.10
N CYS A 112 -9.60 9.05 10.86
CA CYS A 112 -8.28 9.51 11.24
C CYS A 112 -7.21 9.13 10.20
N PHE A 113 -6.23 9.99 10.05
CA PHE A 113 -5.07 9.78 9.17
C PHE A 113 -3.78 9.90 9.99
N TRP A 114 -3.03 8.79 10.08
CA TRP A 114 -1.75 8.74 10.78
C TRP A 114 -0.59 8.71 9.82
N ILE A 115 0.50 9.32 10.26
CA ILE A 115 1.80 9.25 9.60
C ILE A 115 2.82 8.62 10.56
N ALA A 116 3.78 7.92 9.98
CA ALA A 116 4.99 7.47 10.67
C ALA A 116 6.17 8.32 10.19
N GLU A 117 6.74 9.09 11.09
CA GLU A 117 7.86 10.00 10.85
C GLU A 117 9.14 9.41 11.45
N ALA A 118 10.14 9.16 10.60
CA ALA A 118 11.45 8.66 11.04
C ALA A 118 12.40 9.81 11.33
N TYR A 119 13.05 9.74 12.47
CA TYR A 119 14.13 10.64 12.90
C TYR A 119 15.45 9.88 12.78
N GLU A 120 16.27 10.31 11.81
CA GLU A 120 17.57 9.69 11.53
C GLU A 120 18.69 10.73 11.69
N ASP A 121 19.78 10.34 12.34
CA ASP A 121 20.95 11.20 12.49
C ASP A 121 21.62 11.49 11.14
N PHE A 122 22.23 12.66 11.01
CA PHE A 122 23.06 13.07 9.88
C PHE A 122 24.37 12.27 9.74
N SER A 123 24.60 11.25 10.54
CA SER A 123 25.83 10.47 10.52
C SER A 123 26.02 9.75 9.18
N LEU A 124 27.08 10.13 8.48
CA LEU A 124 27.51 9.70 7.16
C LEU A 124 27.90 8.22 7.01
N ASN A 125 27.70 7.38 8.02
CA ASN A 125 28.14 6.00 7.98
C ASN A 125 26.98 5.02 7.76
N ASN A 126 26.91 4.51 6.54
CA ASN A 126 26.02 3.43 6.04
C ASN A 126 26.22 2.05 6.72
N GLN A 127 26.77 1.96 7.91
CA GLN A 127 27.21 0.70 8.50
C GLN A 127 26.45 0.26 9.75
N VAL A 128 25.15 0.48 9.88
CA VAL A 128 24.42 -0.22 10.96
C VAL A 128 23.07 -0.74 10.46
N GLN A 129 23.08 -1.95 9.93
CA GLN A 129 21.89 -2.65 9.41
C GLN A 129 20.94 -3.20 10.50
N ASN A 130 21.28 -3.19 11.79
CA ASN A 130 20.55 -3.89 12.85
C ASN A 130 20.12 -3.03 14.05
N GLN A 131 19.98 -1.71 13.90
CA GLN A 131 19.44 -0.92 15.00
C GLN A 131 17.92 -1.01 15.06
N GLN A 132 17.42 -1.42 16.20
CA GLN A 132 16.00 -1.45 16.53
C GLN A 132 15.49 -0.03 16.65
N TYR A 133 14.40 0.31 15.94
CA TYR A 133 13.74 1.60 16.08
C TYR A 133 12.95 1.66 17.38
N VAL A 134 13.03 2.80 18.07
CA VAL A 134 12.13 3.11 19.17
C VAL A 134 10.89 3.76 18.59
N PHE A 135 9.72 3.26 18.96
CA PHE A 135 8.44 3.83 18.56
C PHE A 135 7.93 4.73 19.67
N MET A 136 7.44 5.89 19.31
CA MET A 136 6.86 6.87 20.23
C MET A 136 5.58 7.42 19.64
N THR A 137 4.62 7.72 20.50
CA THR A 137 3.46 8.54 20.17
C THR A 137 3.80 10.01 20.41
N GLU A 138 2.95 10.92 19.93
CA GLU A 138 3.12 12.35 20.16
C GLU A 138 3.04 12.72 21.66
N GLU A 139 2.20 12.03 22.40
CA GLU A 139 2.05 12.18 23.85
C GLU A 139 3.32 11.76 24.60
N GLU A 140 3.88 10.58 24.25
CA GLU A 140 5.12 10.09 24.83
C GLU A 140 6.31 11.01 24.53
N MET A 141 6.36 11.56 23.32
CA MET A 141 7.40 12.52 22.92
C MET A 141 7.35 13.79 23.76
N ASN A 142 6.14 14.34 23.99
CA ASN A 142 5.94 15.54 24.80
C ASN A 142 6.33 15.31 26.27
N VAL A 143 6.03 14.15 26.84
CA VAL A 143 6.41 13.78 28.21
C VAL A 143 7.92 13.63 28.36
N CYS A 144 8.59 13.04 27.37
CA CYS A 144 10.03 12.78 27.42
C CYS A 144 10.90 14.01 27.13
N ASN A 145 10.34 15.12 26.66
CA ASN A 145 11.04 16.37 26.32
C ASN A 145 12.25 16.16 25.38
N ILE A 146 12.12 15.24 24.40
CA ILE A 146 13.22 14.89 23.49
C ILE A 146 13.33 15.93 22.39
N ASP A 147 14.50 16.56 22.27
CA ASP A 147 14.80 17.52 21.20
C ASP A 147 15.30 16.80 19.94
N PHE A 148 14.49 16.86 18.88
CA PHE A 148 14.82 16.32 17.56
C PHE A 148 15.25 17.40 16.55
N SER A 149 15.55 18.62 16.98
CA SER A 149 15.88 19.75 16.09
C SER A 149 17.05 19.45 15.14
N ASN A 150 17.99 18.58 15.55
CA ASN A 150 19.19 18.21 14.79
C ASN A 150 19.01 16.91 13.96
N HIS A 151 17.78 16.35 13.88
CA HIS A 151 17.53 15.11 13.15
C HIS A 151 16.88 15.38 11.80
N ASN A 152 17.21 14.53 10.82
CA ASN A 152 16.52 14.57 9.52
C ASN A 152 15.15 13.88 9.66
N LYS A 153 14.10 14.64 9.46
CA LYS A 153 12.71 14.17 9.52
C LYS A 153 12.27 13.61 8.17
N LYS A 154 11.71 12.43 8.17
CA LYS A 154 11.18 11.81 6.96
C LYS A 154 9.90 11.04 7.23
N ILE A 155 8.83 11.33 6.52
CA ILE A 155 7.60 10.54 6.55
C ILE A 155 7.84 9.24 5.77
N VAL A 156 7.69 8.09 6.45
CA VAL A 156 8.05 6.77 5.94
C VAL A 156 6.89 5.80 5.87
N GLY A 157 5.76 6.14 6.48
CA GLY A 157 4.54 5.34 6.44
C GLY A 157 3.30 6.18 6.66
N ILE A 158 2.18 5.71 6.15
CA ILE A 158 0.85 6.32 6.28
C ILE A 158 -0.20 5.24 6.49
N MET A 159 -1.22 5.56 7.28
CA MET A 159 -2.42 4.75 7.46
C MET A 159 -3.63 5.65 7.67
N SER A 160 -4.75 5.31 7.05
CA SER A 160 -6.01 6.02 7.27
C SER A 160 -7.17 5.07 7.53
N VAL A 161 -8.04 5.48 8.43
CA VAL A 161 -9.28 4.80 8.78
C VAL A 161 -10.44 5.75 8.59
N CYS A 162 -11.47 5.31 7.87
CA CYS A 162 -12.71 6.05 7.69
C CYS A 162 -13.88 5.25 8.19
N LYS A 163 -14.74 5.86 9.00
CA LYS A 163 -16.00 5.26 9.43
C LYS A 163 -16.93 5.04 8.22
N SER A 164 -17.68 3.97 8.26
CA SER A 164 -18.68 3.69 7.23
C SER A 164 -19.91 4.59 7.42
N ASN A 165 -20.36 5.23 6.33
CA ASN A 165 -21.58 6.02 6.35
C ASN A 165 -22.85 5.15 6.48
N TRP A 166 -22.74 3.87 6.16
CA TRP A 166 -23.88 2.93 6.12
C TRP A 166 -23.99 2.05 7.36
N GLN A 167 -22.88 1.81 8.06
CA GLN A 167 -22.81 0.94 9.22
C GLN A 167 -22.09 1.67 10.36
N PRO A 168 -22.81 2.10 11.41
CA PRO A 168 -22.28 3.03 12.43
C PRO A 168 -21.13 2.48 13.28
N ARG A 169 -20.96 1.14 13.33
CA ARG A 169 -19.89 0.49 14.11
C ARG A 169 -18.82 -0.16 13.25
N LEU A 170 -18.73 0.24 11.96
CA LEU A 170 -17.77 -0.26 11.00
C LEU A 170 -16.89 0.88 10.48
N ALA A 171 -15.59 0.62 10.39
CA ALA A 171 -14.65 1.48 9.69
C ALA A 171 -13.85 0.70 8.63
N TRP A 172 -13.27 1.44 7.69
CA TRP A 172 -12.44 0.90 6.62
C TRP A 172 -11.04 1.47 6.68
N ILE A 173 -10.03 0.61 6.59
CA ILE A 173 -8.68 1.05 6.27
C ILE A 173 -8.67 1.42 4.78
N LYS A 174 -8.63 2.74 4.49
CA LYS A 174 -8.57 3.24 3.12
C LYS A 174 -7.16 3.22 2.57
N THR A 175 -6.19 3.61 3.40
CA THR A 175 -4.79 3.70 3.01
C THR A 175 -3.93 2.97 4.03
N PHE A 176 -3.00 2.16 3.55
CA PHE A 176 -1.95 1.55 4.34
C PHE A 176 -0.70 1.39 3.49
N TYR A 177 0.32 2.16 3.79
CA TYR A 177 1.59 2.09 3.05
C TYR A 177 2.79 2.40 3.95
N VAL A 178 3.86 1.63 3.78
CA VAL A 178 5.17 1.87 4.38
C VAL A 178 6.21 1.82 3.26
N GLN A 179 7.08 2.82 3.20
CA GLN A 179 8.15 2.87 2.20
C GLN A 179 8.99 1.58 2.24
N LYS A 180 9.34 1.02 1.08
CA LYS A 180 10.06 -0.25 0.94
C LYS A 180 11.33 -0.33 1.81
N LYS A 181 12.10 0.75 1.91
CA LYS A 181 13.32 0.84 2.74
C LYS A 181 13.04 0.67 4.24
N TYR A 182 11.80 0.93 4.68
CA TYR A 182 11.38 0.92 6.08
C TYR A 182 10.44 -0.24 6.43
N THR A 183 10.17 -1.14 5.48
CA THR A 183 9.38 -2.34 5.75
C THR A 183 10.12 -3.29 6.70
N ARG A 184 9.37 -4.19 7.38
CA ARG A 184 9.88 -5.17 8.35
C ARG A 184 10.58 -4.58 9.58
N LYS A 185 10.34 -3.31 9.87
CA LYS A 185 10.89 -2.60 11.04
C LYS A 185 9.83 -2.28 12.11
N GLY A 186 8.65 -2.92 12.05
CA GLY A 186 7.56 -2.73 13.02
C GLY A 186 6.62 -1.55 12.73
N ILE A 187 6.91 -0.68 11.75
CA ILE A 187 6.12 0.54 11.46
C ILE A 187 4.66 0.21 11.18
N GLY A 188 4.41 -0.75 10.28
CA GLY A 188 3.04 -1.13 9.93
C GLY A 188 2.25 -1.69 11.12
N SER A 189 2.91 -2.42 12.03
CA SER A 189 2.26 -2.95 13.23
C SER A 189 1.88 -1.86 14.22
N ASN A 190 2.73 -0.83 14.36
CA ASN A 190 2.44 0.29 15.25
C ASN A 190 1.37 1.23 14.66
N LEU A 191 1.37 1.47 13.33
CA LEU A 191 0.28 2.19 12.67
C LEU A 191 -1.06 1.46 12.85
N LEU A 192 -1.07 0.14 12.67
CA LEU A 192 -2.27 -0.67 12.90
C LEU A 192 -2.73 -0.63 14.37
N LYS A 193 -1.78 -0.65 15.33
CA LYS A 193 -2.10 -0.51 16.76
C LYS A 193 -2.83 0.80 17.03
N GLN A 194 -2.36 1.91 16.48
CA GLN A 194 -3.03 3.21 16.59
C GLN A 194 -4.44 3.20 15.98
N ALA A 195 -4.60 2.55 14.81
CA ALA A 195 -5.90 2.42 14.18
C ALA A 195 -6.89 1.59 15.01
N LEU A 196 -6.43 0.51 15.65
CA LEU A 196 -7.25 -0.32 16.53
C LEU A 196 -7.63 0.42 17.82
N GLN A 197 -6.68 1.14 18.42
CA GLN A 197 -6.95 1.97 19.60
C GLN A 197 -7.97 3.07 19.30
N PHE A 198 -7.81 3.78 18.19
CA PHE A 198 -8.78 4.78 17.73
C PHE A 198 -10.19 4.19 17.57
N ALA A 199 -10.28 2.97 17.01
CA ALA A 199 -11.56 2.30 16.83
C ALA A 199 -12.23 1.98 18.18
N ASP A 200 -11.47 1.51 19.15
CA ASP A 200 -11.95 1.21 20.52
C ASP A 200 -12.47 2.49 21.19
N GLU A 201 -11.69 3.57 21.18
CA GLU A 201 -12.04 4.88 21.74
C GLU A 201 -13.31 5.50 21.11
N ASN A 202 -13.59 5.19 19.82
CA ASN A 202 -14.74 5.73 19.09
C ASN A 202 -15.93 4.75 18.95
N GLY A 203 -15.92 3.63 19.70
CA GLY A 203 -17.01 2.64 19.72
C GLY A 203 -17.20 1.92 18.36
N ILE A 204 -16.14 1.79 17.57
CA ILE A 204 -16.12 1.04 16.32
C ILE A 204 -15.83 -0.42 16.66
N LEU A 205 -16.73 -1.33 16.28
CA LEU A 205 -16.59 -2.75 16.59
C LEU A 205 -15.80 -3.52 15.55
N TYR A 206 -15.81 -3.04 14.31
CA TYR A 206 -15.15 -3.72 13.19
C TYR A 206 -14.34 -2.75 12.35
N ILE A 207 -13.09 -3.12 12.09
CA ILE A 207 -12.29 -2.47 11.04
C ILE A 207 -12.11 -3.48 9.91
N LYS A 208 -12.33 -3.05 8.68
CA LYS A 208 -12.16 -3.86 7.49
C LYS A 208 -11.07 -3.30 6.58
N ALA A 209 -10.35 -4.20 5.91
CA ALA A 209 -9.39 -3.85 4.87
C ALA A 209 -9.59 -4.75 3.66
N ILE A 210 -9.61 -4.19 2.45
CA ILE A 210 -9.67 -4.95 1.21
C ILE A 210 -8.29 -4.96 0.57
N VAL A 211 -7.82 -6.15 0.22
CA VAL A 211 -6.50 -6.39 -0.36
C VAL A 211 -6.64 -7.27 -1.59
N SER A 212 -6.02 -6.88 -2.69
CA SER A 212 -5.94 -7.68 -3.91
C SER A 212 -4.96 -8.85 -3.76
N GLU A 213 -5.21 -9.97 -4.46
CA GLU A 213 -4.31 -11.13 -4.53
C GLU A 213 -2.89 -10.78 -5.01
N PHE A 214 -2.71 -9.64 -5.68
CA PHE A 214 -1.42 -9.17 -6.14
C PHE A 214 -0.61 -8.45 -5.05
N GLN A 215 -1.25 -8.07 -3.94
CA GLN A 215 -0.61 -7.38 -2.79
C GLN A 215 -0.09 -8.37 -1.74
N LYS A 216 0.68 -9.37 -2.16
CA LYS A 216 1.11 -10.51 -1.32
C LYS A 216 1.76 -10.10 0.00
N HIS A 217 2.53 -9.01 0.04
CA HIS A 217 3.19 -8.55 1.27
C HIS A 217 2.20 -7.95 2.29
N ILE A 218 1.13 -7.30 1.83
CA ILE A 218 0.05 -6.79 2.70
C ILE A 218 -0.80 -7.98 3.19
N MET A 219 -1.14 -8.92 2.30
CA MET A 219 -1.82 -10.15 2.67
C MET A 219 -1.03 -10.92 3.74
N TYR A 220 0.28 -11.10 3.53
CA TYR A 220 1.14 -11.73 4.53
C TYR A 220 1.11 -11.00 5.88
N PHE A 221 1.15 -9.66 5.87
CA PHE A 221 1.07 -8.85 7.08
C PHE A 221 -0.24 -9.09 7.83
N TYR A 222 -1.38 -9.08 7.15
CA TYR A 222 -2.68 -9.33 7.79
C TYR A 222 -2.85 -10.77 8.22
N ASN A 223 -2.38 -11.75 7.46
CA ASN A 223 -2.44 -13.17 7.83
C ASN A 223 -1.70 -13.48 9.16
N THR A 224 -0.63 -12.71 9.49
CA THR A 224 0.06 -12.87 10.79
C THR A 224 -0.77 -12.40 11.99
N LYS A 225 -1.95 -11.79 11.78
CA LYS A 225 -2.80 -11.23 12.85
C LYS A 225 -3.99 -12.11 13.22
N ASN A 226 -4.10 -13.33 12.66
CA ASN A 226 -5.20 -14.27 12.92
C ASN A 226 -6.60 -13.65 12.74
N LEU A 227 -6.80 -12.95 11.63
CA LEU A 227 -8.03 -12.24 11.30
C LEU A 227 -9.05 -13.14 10.60
N SER A 228 -10.33 -12.78 10.70
CA SER A 228 -11.36 -13.32 9.82
C SER A 228 -11.16 -12.78 8.42
N VAL A 229 -11.25 -13.66 7.43
CA VAL A 229 -11.02 -13.32 6.01
C VAL A 229 -12.20 -13.78 5.18
N ASN A 230 -12.80 -12.85 4.45
CA ASN A 230 -13.77 -13.14 3.40
C ASN A 230 -13.09 -13.06 2.05
N VAL A 231 -13.40 -14.01 1.17
CA VAL A 231 -12.87 -14.02 -0.19
C VAL A 231 -13.94 -13.50 -1.14
N ILE A 232 -13.62 -12.44 -1.86
CA ILE A 232 -14.49 -11.80 -2.84
C ILE A 232 -13.89 -12.05 -4.23
N HIS A 233 -14.62 -12.75 -5.09
CA HIS A 233 -14.22 -12.96 -6.47
C HIS A 233 -14.86 -11.90 -7.35
N ASP A 234 -14.07 -10.96 -7.83
CA ASP A 234 -14.50 -10.01 -8.86
C ASP A 234 -14.25 -10.64 -10.23
N LYS A 235 -15.31 -11.15 -10.84
CA LYS A 235 -15.28 -11.81 -12.14
C LYS A 235 -15.80 -10.86 -13.22
N SER A 236 -14.90 -10.28 -13.98
CA SER A 236 -15.21 -9.68 -15.27
C SER A 236 -15.07 -10.72 -16.39
N PHE A 237 -15.67 -10.48 -17.55
CA PHE A 237 -15.64 -11.42 -18.70
C PHE A 237 -14.23 -11.85 -19.12
N LEU A 238 -13.24 -10.98 -18.96
CA LEU A 238 -11.85 -11.22 -19.38
C LEU A 238 -10.86 -11.36 -18.21
N ILE A 239 -11.21 -10.87 -17.03
CA ILE A 239 -10.28 -10.76 -15.89
C ILE A 239 -11.01 -11.20 -14.63
N SER A 240 -10.44 -12.15 -13.91
CA SER A 240 -10.88 -12.52 -12.57
C SER A 240 -9.82 -12.07 -11.59
N VAL A 241 -10.20 -11.23 -10.65
CA VAL A 241 -9.33 -10.77 -9.56
C VAL A 241 -9.93 -11.22 -8.24
N THR A 242 -9.12 -11.83 -7.39
CA THR A 242 -9.52 -12.21 -6.05
C THR A 242 -9.16 -11.10 -5.07
N LEU A 243 -10.17 -10.61 -4.35
CA LEU A 243 -10.01 -9.64 -3.28
C LEU A 243 -10.21 -10.36 -1.94
N TYR A 244 -9.41 -9.99 -0.96
CA TYR A 244 -9.48 -10.50 0.40
C TYR A 244 -9.94 -9.39 1.33
N GLU A 245 -11.10 -9.56 1.96
CA GLU A 245 -11.61 -8.67 2.99
C GLU A 245 -11.16 -9.18 4.36
N TYR A 246 -10.22 -8.49 4.98
CA TYR A 246 -9.75 -8.76 6.33
C TYR A 246 -10.61 -8.01 7.33
N ILE A 247 -11.05 -8.69 8.38
CA ILE A 247 -11.95 -8.15 9.41
C ILE A 247 -11.26 -8.21 10.76
N PHE A 248 -11.00 -7.05 11.33
CA PHE A 248 -10.53 -6.87 12.70
C PHE A 248 -11.74 -6.66 13.59
N ARG A 249 -11.94 -7.53 14.55
CA ARG A 249 -12.95 -7.35 15.59
C ARG A 249 -12.27 -6.67 16.78
N ILE A 250 -12.77 -5.51 17.16
CA ILE A 250 -12.40 -4.85 18.39
C ILE A 250 -13.16 -5.57 19.50
N SER A 251 -12.45 -6.24 20.41
CA SER A 251 -13.12 -6.85 21.58
C SER A 251 -13.59 -5.73 22.50
N ASP A 252 -14.84 -5.79 22.90
CA ASP A 252 -15.33 -4.94 23.99
C ASP A 252 -14.45 -5.21 25.22
N SER A 253 -13.46 -4.37 25.44
CA SER A 253 -12.66 -4.35 26.66
C SER A 253 -13.44 -3.55 27.70
N HIS A 254 -14.52 -4.14 28.21
CA HIS A 254 -15.24 -3.67 29.39
C HIS A 254 -15.29 -4.76 30.45
#